data_34569e0a2972d8989034d000a78ff265
#
_entry.id   34569e0a2972d8989034d000a78ff265
#
_cell.length_a   1.000
_cell.length_b   1.000
_cell.length_c   1.000
_cell.angle_alpha   90.00
_cell.angle_beta   90.00
_cell.angle_gamma   90.00
#
_symmetry.space_group_name_H-M   'P 1'
#
loop_
_entity.id
_entity.type
_entity.pdbx_description
1 polymer ?
#
loop_
_entity_poly.entity_id
_entity_poly.type
_entity_poly.pdbx_seq_one_letter_code
_entity_poly.pdbx_strand_id
1 'polypeptide(L)'
;MKRLTLLLALITAATIGLNAEEQQTQETQQDKKATIEVPQWVKNFKFSGYGMLQYQGTDVDGAHTNSFNLRLARFILDGKIGDFDWRAQIQGTNVKGPGEPTVQLVDLYAEWRKYPEFKVRAGQFKRAFTYENPTHPITQGWYAYADVINNLSGFGDRTGEKSSGGRDIGIQVSGDVLPNANGRRLLHYQVGVYNGEGINSKDADNKKDIIGGLWVMPIAGLRIGAFGWTGTRGTINATYTTVPEQLAGVKPNVSAGSTGSVSLLSVRKNRYALSAEYDKDEYTFRAEYLHSQGWGQNLDLGDKADGWYVFGIVPVIKSKLHAKARYQTYRDNKEWNRAKTMYEVGCNYFFTKNLQLNFEYARVNDRKLATHDYNFVDVELDFRF
;
A
#
# COMPACT_ATOMS: atom_id res chain seq x y z
N MET A 1 -15.65 32.29 -1.67
CA MET A 1 -16.72 31.79 -2.55
C MET A 1 -16.29 31.65 -4.01
N LYS A 2 -15.68 32.64 -4.67
CA LYS A 2 -15.26 32.53 -6.09
C LYS A 2 -14.25 31.40 -6.43
N ARG A 3 -13.43 30.93 -5.48
CA ARG A 3 -12.43 29.86 -5.71
C ARG A 3 -13.01 28.45 -5.59
N LEU A 4 -14.11 28.27 -4.85
CA LEU A 4 -14.79 26.98 -4.72
C LEU A 4 -15.64 26.66 -5.95
N THR A 5 -16.21 27.69 -6.57
CA THR A 5 -16.99 27.57 -7.81
C THR A 5 -16.10 27.15 -9.00
N LEU A 6 -14.81 27.53 -8.99
CA LEU A 6 -13.86 27.16 -10.03
C LEU A 6 -13.47 25.66 -9.95
N LEU A 7 -13.41 25.11 -8.75
CA LEU A 7 -13.10 23.67 -8.55
C LEU A 7 -14.27 22.78 -8.99
N LEU A 8 -15.50 23.18 -8.73
CA LEU A 8 -16.70 22.46 -9.20
C LEU A 8 -16.84 22.52 -10.73
N ALA A 9 -16.50 23.67 -11.35
CA ALA A 9 -16.52 23.80 -12.81
C ALA A 9 -15.46 22.95 -13.51
N LEU A 10 -14.34 22.68 -12.86
CA LEU A 10 -13.30 21.77 -13.38
C LEU A 10 -13.72 20.29 -13.33
N ILE A 11 -14.50 19.88 -12.34
CA ILE A 11 -15.02 18.51 -12.24
C ILE A 11 -16.11 18.26 -13.29
N THR A 12 -16.98 19.24 -13.55
CA THR A 12 -18.01 19.14 -14.60
C THR A 12 -17.42 19.15 -16.01
N ALA A 13 -16.34 19.86 -16.26
CA ALA A 13 -15.69 19.87 -17.59
C ALA A 13 -14.99 18.52 -17.92
N ALA A 14 -14.49 17.79 -16.91
CA ALA A 14 -13.87 16.48 -17.09
C ALA A 14 -14.90 15.37 -17.42
N THR A 15 -16.15 15.49 -16.95
CA THR A 15 -17.21 14.51 -17.20
C THR A 15 -17.90 14.70 -18.56
N ILE A 16 -17.86 15.90 -19.16
CA ILE A 16 -18.47 16.16 -20.46
C ILE A 16 -17.58 15.66 -21.62
N GLY A 17 -16.28 15.47 -21.41
CA GLY A 17 -15.35 14.98 -22.43
C GLY A 17 -15.44 13.49 -22.76
N LEU A 18 -16.19 12.70 -21.98
CA LEU A 18 -16.22 11.22 -22.09
C LEU A 18 -17.42 10.67 -22.88
N ASN A 19 -18.38 11.50 -23.33
CA ASN A 19 -19.59 11.03 -24.00
C ASN A 19 -19.73 11.48 -25.46
N ALA A 20 -18.64 11.74 -26.18
CA ALA A 20 -18.68 12.25 -27.55
C ALA A 20 -18.18 11.28 -28.61
N GLU A 21 -18.39 9.98 -28.44
CA GLU A 21 -18.25 9.00 -29.53
C GLU A 21 -19.39 7.98 -29.48
N GLU A 22 -20.53 8.34 -30.03
CA GLU A 22 -21.50 7.48 -30.72
C GLU A 22 -22.78 8.26 -30.98
N GLN A 23 -22.88 8.87 -32.16
CA GLN A 23 -24.08 8.96 -32.97
C GLN A 23 -23.82 9.82 -34.23
N GLN A 24 -23.54 9.17 -35.35
CA GLN A 24 -23.73 9.77 -36.66
C GLN A 24 -25.17 9.48 -37.10
N THR A 25 -25.99 10.52 -37.26
CA THR A 25 -26.88 10.66 -38.40
C THR A 25 -27.51 12.07 -38.45
N GLN A 26 -27.18 12.78 -39.48
CA GLN A 26 -27.88 13.88 -40.21
C GLN A 26 -28.77 14.85 -39.44
N GLU A 27 -28.39 16.12 -39.33
CA GLU A 27 -29.01 17.21 -40.13
C GLU A 27 -28.31 18.54 -39.88
N THR A 28 -28.25 19.34 -40.95
CA THR A 28 -27.61 20.62 -41.14
C THR A 28 -28.16 21.70 -40.21
N GLN A 29 -27.37 22.20 -39.25
CA GLN A 29 -27.37 23.60 -38.80
C GLN A 29 -26.03 23.94 -38.18
N GLN A 30 -25.43 25.04 -38.63
CA GLN A 30 -24.18 25.60 -38.14
C GLN A 30 -24.32 26.07 -36.69
N ASP A 31 -24.19 25.17 -35.72
CA ASP A 31 -23.88 25.54 -34.34
C ASP A 31 -22.36 25.60 -34.20
N LYS A 32 -21.83 26.81 -34.09
CA LYS A 32 -20.47 27.04 -33.63
C LYS A 32 -20.35 26.38 -32.23
N LYS A 33 -19.89 25.13 -32.19
CA LYS A 33 -19.40 24.52 -30.90
C LYS A 33 -18.41 25.52 -30.34
N ALA A 34 -18.76 26.15 -29.23
CA ALA A 34 -17.83 26.92 -28.45
C ALA A 34 -16.73 25.96 -27.98
N THR A 35 -15.61 25.93 -28.69
CA THR A 35 -14.44 25.18 -28.30
C THR A 35 -13.87 25.92 -27.09
N ILE A 36 -14.12 25.39 -25.89
CA ILE A 36 -13.48 25.91 -24.67
C ILE A 36 -11.99 25.58 -24.83
N GLU A 37 -11.20 26.61 -25.16
CA GLU A 37 -9.74 26.44 -25.15
C GLU A 37 -9.28 26.18 -23.73
N VAL A 38 -8.94 24.93 -23.45
CA VAL A 38 -8.37 24.54 -22.16
C VAL A 38 -7.01 25.25 -22.01
N PRO A 39 -6.81 26.10 -20.99
CA PRO A 39 -5.55 26.81 -20.79
C PRO A 39 -4.36 25.85 -20.78
N GLN A 40 -3.22 26.27 -21.35
CA GLN A 40 -2.03 25.42 -21.51
C GLN A 40 -1.54 24.81 -20.18
N TRP A 41 -1.70 25.50 -19.07
CA TRP A 41 -1.34 25.00 -17.74
C TRP A 41 -2.22 23.81 -17.29
N VAL A 42 -3.48 23.72 -17.73
CA VAL A 42 -4.38 22.58 -17.45
C VAL A 42 -3.94 21.32 -18.19
N LYS A 43 -3.35 21.48 -19.40
CA LYS A 43 -2.82 20.34 -20.18
C LYS A 43 -1.64 19.63 -19.53
N ASN A 44 -0.98 20.26 -18.56
CA ASN A 44 0.14 19.69 -17.82
C ASN A 44 -0.29 18.83 -16.63
N PHE A 45 -1.61 18.71 -16.36
CA PHE A 45 -2.15 17.92 -15.27
C PHE A 45 -2.90 16.70 -15.80
N LYS A 46 -2.71 15.58 -15.14
CA LYS A 46 -3.50 14.36 -15.34
C LYS A 46 -4.32 14.09 -14.09
N PHE A 47 -5.63 14.26 -14.20
CA PHE A 47 -6.57 13.80 -13.18
C PHE A 47 -6.92 12.34 -13.44
N SER A 48 -6.96 11.53 -12.39
CA SER A 48 -7.36 10.13 -12.45
C SER A 48 -7.84 9.70 -11.06
N GLY A 49 -8.48 8.56 -11.00
CA GLY A 49 -8.91 8.02 -9.73
C GLY A 49 -9.47 6.62 -9.84
N TYR A 50 -9.93 6.10 -8.71
CA TYR A 50 -10.62 4.83 -8.65
C TYR A 50 -11.47 4.69 -7.40
N GLY A 51 -12.51 3.87 -7.50
CA GLY A 51 -13.34 3.43 -6.39
C GLY A 51 -13.34 1.92 -6.27
N MET A 52 -13.43 1.42 -5.03
CA MET A 52 -13.45 0.01 -4.68
C MET A 52 -14.60 -0.24 -3.72
N LEU A 53 -15.66 -0.90 -4.22
CA LEU A 53 -16.86 -1.30 -3.47
C LEU A 53 -16.70 -2.76 -3.09
N GLN A 54 -16.85 -3.07 -1.82
CA GLN A 54 -16.50 -4.36 -1.26
C GLN A 54 -17.67 -4.95 -0.47
N TYR A 55 -17.88 -6.25 -0.62
CA TYR A 55 -18.65 -7.08 0.30
C TYR A 55 -17.70 -8.06 0.98
N GLN A 56 -17.77 -8.13 2.30
CA GLN A 56 -16.98 -9.08 3.08
C GLN A 56 -17.86 -9.90 4.00
N GLY A 57 -17.55 -11.20 4.08
CA GLY A 57 -18.19 -12.12 5.01
C GLY A 57 -17.18 -13.01 5.70
N THR A 58 -17.39 -13.28 6.99
CA THR A 58 -16.60 -14.24 7.76
C THR A 58 -17.47 -14.99 8.76
N ASP A 59 -17.12 -16.25 9.02
CA ASP A 59 -17.76 -17.13 10.00
C ASP A 59 -16.93 -17.30 11.28
N VAL A 60 -16.07 -16.35 11.59
CA VAL A 60 -15.30 -16.32 12.86
C VAL A 60 -16.24 -16.39 14.07
N ASP A 61 -16.01 -17.32 14.98
CA ASP A 61 -16.78 -17.47 16.19
C ASP A 61 -16.78 -16.21 17.05
N GLY A 62 -17.98 -15.74 17.43
CA GLY A 62 -18.18 -14.52 18.21
C GLY A 62 -17.99 -13.21 17.45
N ALA A 63 -17.62 -13.27 16.16
CA ALA A 63 -17.38 -12.11 15.32
C ALA A 63 -17.78 -12.33 13.86
N HIS A 64 -18.92 -13.03 13.64
CA HIS A 64 -19.51 -13.15 12.31
C HIS A 64 -19.74 -11.77 11.72
N THR A 65 -19.16 -11.49 10.56
CA THR A 65 -19.35 -10.24 9.83
C THR A 65 -19.96 -10.50 8.47
N ASN A 66 -20.82 -9.56 8.07
CA ASN A 66 -21.45 -9.52 6.76
C ASN A 66 -21.67 -8.03 6.45
N SER A 67 -20.82 -7.45 5.62
CA SER A 67 -20.78 -6.00 5.44
C SER A 67 -20.49 -5.59 4.01
N PHE A 68 -21.25 -4.58 3.53
CA PHE A 68 -20.85 -3.79 2.37
C PHE A 68 -20.00 -2.61 2.81
N ASN A 69 -18.88 -2.39 2.13
CA ASN A 69 -17.90 -1.37 2.47
C ASN A 69 -17.53 -0.53 1.25
N LEU A 70 -17.31 0.75 1.48
CA LEU A 70 -16.53 1.59 0.59
C LEU A 70 -15.06 1.42 1.00
N ARG A 71 -14.37 0.45 0.41
CA ARG A 71 -12.99 0.14 0.77
C ARG A 71 -12.08 1.33 0.53
N LEU A 72 -12.10 1.88 -0.67
CA LEU A 72 -11.31 3.04 -1.05
C LEU A 72 -12.01 3.86 -2.13
N ALA A 73 -11.89 5.19 -2.02
CA ALA A 73 -12.07 6.12 -3.11
C ALA A 73 -10.82 6.99 -3.19
N ARG A 74 -10.12 6.99 -4.33
CA ARG A 74 -8.90 7.78 -4.52
C ARG A 74 -9.02 8.73 -5.68
N PHE A 75 -8.52 9.96 -5.45
CA PHE A 75 -8.40 11.02 -6.45
C PHE A 75 -6.93 11.39 -6.54
N ILE A 76 -6.40 11.37 -7.75
CA ILE A 76 -4.97 11.52 -8.04
C ILE A 76 -4.81 12.64 -9.04
N LEU A 77 -3.95 13.58 -8.70
CA LEU A 77 -3.50 14.64 -9.58
C LEU A 77 -2.00 14.51 -9.81
N ASP A 78 -1.62 14.22 -11.05
CA ASP A 78 -0.22 14.15 -11.48
C ASP A 78 0.11 15.35 -12.36
N GLY A 79 1.35 15.85 -12.29
CA GLY A 79 1.80 16.94 -13.15
C GLY A 79 3.30 16.96 -13.34
N LYS A 80 3.74 17.84 -14.28
CA LYS A 80 5.16 18.05 -14.61
C LYS A 80 5.52 19.51 -14.59
N ILE A 81 6.73 19.81 -14.07
CA ILE A 81 7.36 21.12 -14.10
C ILE A 81 8.83 20.92 -14.47
N GLY A 82 9.18 21.12 -15.74
CA GLY A 82 10.53 20.84 -16.24
C GLY A 82 10.90 19.36 -16.05
N ASP A 83 12.03 19.10 -15.39
CA ASP A 83 12.52 17.75 -15.07
C ASP A 83 11.86 17.15 -13.81
N PHE A 84 10.91 17.84 -13.19
CA PHE A 84 10.19 17.38 -12.01
C PHE A 84 8.82 16.81 -12.37
N ASP A 85 8.53 15.60 -11.89
CA ASP A 85 7.16 15.08 -11.78
C ASP A 85 6.67 15.34 -10.34
N TRP A 86 5.37 15.60 -10.17
CA TRP A 86 4.78 15.71 -8.85
C TRP A 86 3.44 14.99 -8.81
N ARG A 87 3.03 14.60 -7.61
CA ARG A 87 1.74 13.96 -7.34
C ARG A 87 1.11 14.53 -6.09
N ALA A 88 -0.20 14.76 -6.16
CA ALA A 88 -1.07 14.93 -5.00
C ALA A 88 -2.16 13.86 -5.05
N GLN A 89 -2.40 13.17 -3.93
CA GLN A 89 -3.41 12.11 -3.85
C GLN A 89 -4.16 12.18 -2.53
N ILE A 90 -5.50 12.15 -2.61
CA ILE A 90 -6.38 12.02 -1.47
C ILE A 90 -7.10 10.66 -1.50
N GLN A 91 -7.48 10.17 -0.33
CA GLN A 91 -8.18 8.90 -0.15
C GLN A 91 -9.35 9.06 0.80
N GLY A 92 -10.51 8.52 0.40
CA GLY A 92 -11.67 8.29 1.26
C GLY A 92 -11.90 6.80 1.51
N THR A 93 -12.49 6.46 2.66
CA THR A 93 -12.85 5.08 3.05
C THR A 93 -13.86 5.10 4.18
N ASN A 94 -14.69 4.04 4.31
CA ASN A 94 -15.56 3.84 5.46
C ASN A 94 -15.14 2.65 6.35
N VAL A 95 -14.04 1.96 6.01
CA VAL A 95 -13.57 0.77 6.74
C VAL A 95 -12.55 1.09 7.85
N LYS A 96 -12.53 2.33 8.31
CA LYS A 96 -11.66 2.76 9.41
C LYS A 96 -12.36 2.69 10.75
N GLY A 97 -11.54 2.58 11.81
CA GLY A 97 -12.05 2.59 13.17
C GLY A 97 -12.66 3.92 13.59
N PRO A 98 -13.40 3.94 14.71
CA PRO A 98 -13.96 5.17 15.27
C PRO A 98 -12.87 6.22 15.53
N GLY A 99 -13.15 7.47 15.14
CA GLY A 99 -12.21 8.60 15.34
C GLY A 99 -11.12 8.73 14.29
N GLU A 100 -11.00 7.79 13.34
CA GLU A 100 -10.08 7.94 12.21
C GLU A 100 -10.69 8.80 11.09
N PRO A 101 -9.88 9.67 10.43
CA PRO A 101 -10.38 10.49 9.34
C PRO A 101 -10.79 9.62 8.16
N THR A 102 -12.02 9.81 7.66
CA THR A 102 -12.54 9.13 6.47
C THR A 102 -11.90 9.63 5.19
N VAL A 103 -11.37 10.87 5.19
CA VAL A 103 -10.64 11.47 4.06
C VAL A 103 -9.29 11.96 4.53
N GLN A 104 -8.23 11.64 3.80
CA GLN A 104 -6.87 12.04 4.14
C GLN A 104 -5.99 12.26 2.91
N LEU A 105 -5.01 13.15 3.04
CA LEU A 105 -3.92 13.29 2.07
C LEU A 105 -3.00 12.07 2.21
N VAL A 106 -2.80 11.32 1.14
CA VAL A 106 -1.95 10.12 1.16
C VAL A 106 -0.62 10.29 0.45
N ASP A 107 -0.59 10.97 -0.69
CA ASP A 107 0.66 11.33 -1.36
C ASP A 107 0.71 12.84 -1.62
N LEU A 108 1.85 13.45 -1.35
CA LEU A 108 2.22 14.78 -1.80
C LEU A 108 3.74 14.81 -1.94
N TYR A 109 4.24 14.72 -3.17
CA TYR A 109 5.67 14.70 -3.43
C TYR A 109 6.03 15.34 -4.77
N ALA A 110 7.30 15.75 -4.88
CA ALA A 110 7.94 16.06 -6.13
C ALA A 110 9.14 15.12 -6.34
N GLU A 111 9.38 14.72 -7.59
CA GLU A 111 10.48 13.85 -7.98
C GLU A 111 11.25 14.47 -9.14
N TRP A 112 12.51 14.79 -8.92
CA TRP A 112 13.44 15.13 -9.99
C TRP A 112 13.90 13.83 -10.68
N ARG A 113 13.73 13.74 -11.99
CA ARG A 113 13.94 12.49 -12.74
C ARG A 113 14.60 12.68 -14.11
N LYS A 114 15.47 13.65 -14.20
CA LYS A 114 16.20 13.96 -15.45
C LYS A 114 16.99 12.76 -15.96
N TYR A 115 17.61 12.01 -15.06
CA TYR A 115 18.43 10.85 -15.39
C TYR A 115 17.80 9.57 -14.83
N PRO A 116 17.65 8.51 -15.66
CA PRO A 116 17.12 7.23 -15.16
C PRO A 116 18.00 6.61 -14.08
N GLU A 117 19.31 6.89 -14.10
CA GLU A 117 20.30 6.39 -13.15
C GLU A 117 20.24 7.07 -11.80
N PHE A 118 19.67 8.28 -11.72
CA PHE A 118 19.63 9.06 -10.50
C PHE A 118 18.39 9.94 -10.44
N LYS A 119 17.50 9.62 -9.53
CA LYS A 119 16.24 10.31 -9.29
C LYS A 119 16.18 10.70 -7.81
N VAL A 120 15.59 11.86 -7.50
CA VAL A 120 15.42 12.32 -6.12
C VAL A 120 13.95 12.66 -5.90
N ARG A 121 13.32 12.01 -4.93
CA ARG A 121 11.93 12.25 -4.52
C ARG A 121 11.90 12.83 -3.12
N ALA A 122 11.09 13.87 -2.91
CA ALA A 122 10.89 14.49 -1.60
C ALA A 122 9.40 14.76 -1.36
N GLY A 123 8.95 14.54 -0.12
CA GLY A 123 7.56 14.73 0.30
C GLY A 123 7.01 13.55 1.06
N GLN A 124 5.70 13.32 0.97
CA GLN A 124 5.00 12.18 1.53
C GLN A 124 4.69 11.17 0.43
N PHE A 125 5.24 9.97 0.54
CA PHE A 125 5.09 8.89 -0.46
C PHE A 125 5.36 7.52 0.17
N LYS A 126 5.11 6.44 -0.59
CA LYS A 126 5.38 5.07 -0.13
C LYS A 126 6.86 4.82 0.09
N ARG A 127 7.20 4.23 1.25
CA ARG A 127 8.57 3.88 1.65
C ARG A 127 9.22 2.91 0.68
N ALA A 128 10.55 3.01 0.56
CA ALA A 128 11.38 2.15 -0.27
C ALA A 128 11.58 0.75 0.33
N PHE A 129 10.47 0.03 0.63
CA PHE A 129 10.51 -1.26 1.32
C PHE A 129 9.52 -2.25 0.68
N THR A 130 10.01 -3.45 0.30
CA THR A 130 9.30 -4.55 -0.39
C THR A 130 8.83 -4.25 -1.82
N TYR A 131 8.33 -5.27 -2.53
CA TYR A 131 7.69 -5.11 -3.83
C TYR A 131 6.18 -4.86 -3.70
N GLU A 132 5.54 -5.43 -2.68
CA GLU A 132 4.11 -5.27 -2.52
C GLU A 132 3.73 -3.88 -1.99
N ASN A 133 4.52 -3.31 -1.06
CA ASN A 133 4.23 -2.01 -0.48
C ASN A 133 3.94 -0.91 -1.51
N PRO A 134 4.76 -0.68 -2.56
CA PRO A 134 4.50 0.37 -3.54
C PRO A 134 3.31 0.09 -4.47
N THR A 135 2.79 -1.12 -4.53
CA THR A 135 1.67 -1.48 -5.41
C THR A 135 0.39 -0.72 -5.03
N HIS A 136 -0.36 -0.25 -6.01
CA HIS A 136 -1.67 0.36 -5.76
C HIS A 136 -2.72 -0.72 -5.44
N PRO A 137 -3.63 -0.50 -4.48
CA PRO A 137 -4.66 -1.48 -4.12
C PRO A 137 -5.44 -2.01 -5.33
N ILE A 138 -5.86 -1.13 -6.24
CA ILE A 138 -6.63 -1.51 -7.44
C ILE A 138 -5.85 -2.37 -8.45
N THR A 139 -4.52 -2.38 -8.41
CA THR A 139 -3.67 -3.19 -9.31
C THR A 139 -3.10 -4.42 -8.64
N GLN A 140 -3.30 -4.55 -7.34
CA GLN A 140 -2.75 -5.64 -6.54
C GLN A 140 -3.41 -7.00 -6.86
N GLY A 141 -4.69 -6.97 -7.24
CA GLY A 141 -5.48 -8.16 -7.58
C GLY A 141 -6.00 -8.96 -6.39
N TRP A 142 -5.82 -8.47 -5.16
CA TRP A 142 -6.24 -9.08 -3.89
C TRP A 142 -7.05 -8.08 -3.05
N TYR A 143 -7.95 -8.61 -2.18
CA TYR A 143 -8.74 -7.77 -1.27
C TYR A 143 -7.87 -6.98 -0.28
N ALA A 144 -6.70 -7.50 0.08
CA ALA A 144 -5.77 -6.85 0.99
C ALA A 144 -4.32 -7.21 0.67
N TYR A 145 -3.39 -6.37 1.14
CA TYR A 145 -1.98 -6.74 1.20
C TYR A 145 -1.78 -7.94 2.12
N ALA A 146 -0.71 -8.70 1.90
CA ALA A 146 -0.38 -9.82 2.77
C ALA A 146 -0.21 -9.36 4.24
N ASP A 147 -0.61 -10.19 5.20
CA ASP A 147 -0.57 -9.86 6.62
C ASP A 147 0.81 -9.39 7.08
N VAL A 148 1.88 -10.02 6.57
CA VAL A 148 3.25 -9.60 6.88
C VAL A 148 3.56 -8.19 6.37
N ILE A 149 3.04 -7.79 5.22
CA ILE A 149 3.16 -6.43 4.68
C ILE A 149 2.34 -5.45 5.51
N ASN A 150 1.10 -5.80 5.85
CA ASN A 150 0.23 -4.96 6.68
C ASN A 150 0.89 -4.66 8.05
N ASN A 151 1.50 -5.66 8.67
CA ASN A 151 2.07 -5.53 10.02
C ASN A 151 3.51 -5.00 10.07
N LEU A 152 4.28 -5.09 8.98
CA LEU A 152 5.70 -4.76 8.98
C LEU A 152 6.12 -3.69 7.94
N SER A 153 5.17 -3.06 7.25
CA SER A 153 5.49 -2.03 6.24
C SER A 153 4.74 -0.70 6.45
N GLY A 154 4.09 -0.53 7.61
CA GLY A 154 3.42 0.72 7.97
C GLY A 154 1.98 0.85 7.50
N PHE A 155 1.24 -0.24 7.36
CA PHE A 155 -0.22 -0.23 7.14
C PHE A 155 -0.96 -0.26 8.49
N GLY A 156 -1.07 -1.42 9.11
CA GLY A 156 -1.46 -1.62 10.51
C GLY A 156 -0.25 -2.05 11.31
N ASP A 157 0.79 -1.22 11.33
CA ASP A 157 2.12 -1.59 11.80
C ASP A 157 2.11 -2.03 13.26
N ARG A 158 2.83 -3.12 13.57
CA ARG A 158 2.92 -3.67 14.93
C ARG A 158 3.42 -2.67 15.99
N THR A 159 4.14 -1.62 15.59
CA THR A 159 4.59 -0.55 16.49
C THR A 159 3.49 0.47 16.78
N GLY A 160 2.32 0.35 16.14
CA GLY A 160 1.20 1.26 16.30
C GLY A 160 1.41 2.63 15.66
N GLU A 161 2.30 2.73 14.69
CA GLU A 161 2.37 3.95 13.89
C GLU A 161 1.04 4.20 13.17
N LYS A 162 0.75 5.47 12.89
CA LYS A 162 -0.48 5.83 12.19
C LYS A 162 -0.57 5.09 10.86
N SER A 163 -1.69 4.39 10.65
CA SER A 163 -1.93 3.64 9.43
C SER A 163 -1.73 4.51 8.18
N SER A 164 -0.71 4.20 7.42
CA SER A 164 -0.20 5.06 6.35
C SER A 164 -0.37 4.45 4.96
N GLY A 165 -0.80 3.20 4.88
CA GLY A 165 -0.70 2.46 3.64
C GLY A 165 0.74 2.37 3.14
N GLY A 166 1.71 2.22 4.06
CA GLY A 166 3.13 2.09 3.78
C GLY A 166 3.86 3.39 3.44
N ARG A 167 3.30 4.57 3.81
CA ARG A 167 3.85 5.90 3.48
C ARG A 167 4.54 6.56 4.65
N ASP A 168 5.39 7.55 4.32
CA ASP A 168 6.02 8.44 5.29
C ASP A 168 6.45 9.75 4.61
N ILE A 169 6.85 10.72 5.40
CA ILE A 169 7.45 11.97 4.93
C ILE A 169 8.97 11.80 4.92
N GLY A 170 9.60 12.07 3.77
CA GLY A 170 11.05 11.90 3.64
C GLY A 170 11.61 12.30 2.30
N ILE A 171 12.87 11.90 2.09
CA ILE A 171 13.62 12.08 0.85
C ILE A 171 14.17 10.72 0.45
N GLN A 172 14.04 10.37 -0.84
CA GLN A 172 14.53 9.13 -1.43
C GLN A 172 15.35 9.41 -2.67
N VAL A 173 16.46 8.70 -2.79
CA VAL A 173 17.25 8.59 -4.02
C VAL A 173 17.03 7.21 -4.61
N SER A 174 16.89 7.13 -5.94
CA SER A 174 16.73 5.85 -6.65
C SER A 174 17.31 5.94 -8.07
N GLY A 175 17.59 4.81 -8.66
CA GLY A 175 18.06 4.77 -10.05
C GLY A 175 18.08 3.37 -10.63
N ASP A 176 18.08 3.34 -11.96
CA ASP A 176 18.17 2.14 -12.77
C ASP A 176 19.51 2.17 -13.52
N VAL A 177 20.37 1.19 -13.29
CA VAL A 177 21.76 1.15 -13.78
C VAL A 177 22.08 -0.18 -14.47
N LEU A 178 23.31 -0.30 -15.01
CA LEU A 178 23.81 -1.47 -15.72
C LEU A 178 22.94 -1.84 -16.94
N PRO A 179 22.90 -1.00 -18.00
CA PRO A 179 22.19 -1.35 -19.21
C PRO A 179 22.86 -2.54 -19.92
N ASN A 180 22.06 -3.48 -20.39
CA ASN A 180 22.52 -4.54 -21.28
C ASN A 180 22.62 -4.04 -22.73
N ALA A 181 23.04 -4.91 -23.65
CA ALA A 181 23.19 -4.58 -25.09
C ALA A 181 21.89 -4.05 -25.75
N ASN A 182 20.72 -4.38 -25.21
CA ASN A 182 19.41 -3.91 -25.70
C ASN A 182 18.92 -2.67 -24.94
N GLY A 183 19.75 -2.03 -24.12
CA GLY A 183 19.41 -0.84 -23.36
C GLY A 183 18.54 -1.09 -22.11
N ARG A 184 18.16 -2.36 -21.83
CA ARG A 184 17.41 -2.70 -20.62
C ARG A 184 18.33 -2.66 -19.39
N ARG A 185 17.95 -1.90 -18.36
CA ARG A 185 18.70 -1.81 -17.12
C ARG A 185 18.49 -3.04 -16.27
N LEU A 186 19.59 -3.55 -15.70
CA LEU A 186 19.62 -4.83 -14.99
C LEU A 186 19.62 -4.70 -13.48
N LEU A 187 19.90 -3.51 -12.95
CA LEU A 187 19.98 -3.26 -11.51
C LEU A 187 19.21 -2.01 -11.15
N HIS A 188 18.36 -2.11 -10.13
CA HIS A 188 17.73 -0.97 -9.48
C HIS A 188 18.24 -0.83 -8.05
N TYR A 189 18.44 0.41 -7.63
CA TYR A 189 18.72 0.77 -6.25
C TYR A 189 17.77 1.86 -5.76
N GLN A 190 17.46 1.85 -4.48
CA GLN A 190 16.75 2.94 -3.82
C GLN A 190 17.15 3.01 -2.34
N VAL A 191 17.25 4.24 -1.82
CA VAL A 191 17.48 4.51 -0.40
C VAL A 191 16.80 5.82 -0.03
N GLY A 192 16.17 5.86 1.13
CA GLY A 192 15.50 7.07 1.62
C GLY A 192 15.68 7.26 3.11
N VAL A 193 15.50 8.51 3.53
CA VAL A 193 15.49 8.95 4.92
C VAL A 193 14.10 9.50 5.21
N TYR A 194 13.46 9.00 6.26
CA TYR A 194 12.06 9.27 6.60
C TYR A 194 11.90 9.66 8.06
N ASN A 195 10.78 10.30 8.40
CA ASN A 195 10.46 10.66 9.79
C ASN A 195 10.24 9.44 10.71
N GLY A 196 9.77 8.31 10.15
CA GLY A 196 9.52 7.09 10.95
C GLY A 196 8.15 7.04 11.66
N GLU A 197 7.29 8.04 11.46
CA GLU A 197 6.03 8.20 12.19
C GLU A 197 4.77 7.89 11.36
N GLY A 198 4.95 7.57 10.08
CA GLY A 198 3.86 7.32 9.15
C GLY A 198 3.26 8.59 8.56
N ILE A 199 2.02 8.44 8.04
CA ILE A 199 1.35 9.46 7.23
C ILE A 199 0.94 10.70 8.03
N ASN A 200 1.14 11.89 7.45
CA ASN A 200 0.69 13.18 8.00
C ASN A 200 1.16 13.41 9.46
N SER A 201 2.33 12.91 9.79
CA SER A 201 2.88 12.97 11.15
C SER A 201 4.24 13.66 11.15
N LYS A 202 4.45 14.50 12.19
CA LYS A 202 5.76 15.06 12.47
C LYS A 202 6.62 13.98 13.15
N ASP A 203 7.93 14.13 13.04
CA ASP A 203 8.88 13.35 13.79
C ASP A 203 8.68 13.57 15.31
N ALA A 204 8.53 12.49 16.06
CA ALA A 204 8.23 12.52 17.48
C ALA A 204 9.48 12.34 18.37
N ASP A 205 10.55 11.75 17.86
CA ASP A 205 11.78 11.44 18.63
C ASP A 205 13.06 12.06 18.05
N ASN A 206 12.94 12.87 17.01
CA ASN A 206 14.03 13.48 16.25
C ASN A 206 15.02 12.47 15.62
N LYS A 207 14.59 11.21 15.47
CA LYS A 207 15.35 10.17 14.79
C LYS A 207 14.75 9.90 13.43
N LYS A 208 15.57 9.41 12.52
CA LYS A 208 15.14 9.12 11.16
C LYS A 208 15.21 7.63 10.87
N ASP A 209 14.21 7.17 10.11
CA ASP A 209 14.25 5.85 9.52
C ASP A 209 15.06 5.90 8.22
N ILE A 210 16.00 4.97 8.06
CA ILE A 210 16.72 4.74 6.81
C ILE A 210 16.17 3.46 6.20
N ILE A 211 15.64 3.57 4.98
CA ILE A 211 15.00 2.46 4.28
C ILE A 211 15.55 2.40 2.87
N GLY A 212 15.91 1.19 2.42
CA GLY A 212 16.39 1.02 1.06
C GLY A 212 16.22 -0.39 0.53
N GLY A 213 16.47 -0.53 -0.76
CA GLY A 213 16.43 -1.81 -1.46
C GLY A 213 17.31 -1.82 -2.70
N LEU A 214 17.74 -3.01 -3.04
CA LEU A 214 18.51 -3.32 -4.22
C LEU A 214 17.95 -4.56 -4.88
N TRP A 215 17.73 -4.51 -6.22
CA TRP A 215 17.28 -5.70 -6.94
C TRP A 215 17.87 -5.80 -8.35
N VAL A 216 18.03 -7.02 -8.78
CA VAL A 216 18.45 -7.37 -10.13
C VAL A 216 17.25 -7.75 -11.00
N MET A 217 17.34 -7.45 -12.28
CA MET A 217 16.33 -7.73 -13.30
C MET A 217 16.96 -8.56 -14.44
N PRO A 218 17.26 -9.86 -14.20
CA PRO A 218 18.06 -10.68 -15.13
C PRO A 218 17.34 -10.90 -16.47
N ILE A 219 16.04 -11.10 -16.45
CA ILE A 219 15.19 -11.24 -17.63
C ILE A 219 14.01 -10.26 -17.57
N ALA A 220 13.35 -10.02 -18.68
CA ALA A 220 12.16 -9.18 -18.74
C ALA A 220 11.05 -9.78 -17.87
N GLY A 221 10.47 -8.97 -16.99
CA GLY A 221 9.42 -9.35 -16.04
C GLY A 221 9.93 -9.89 -14.71
N LEU A 222 11.17 -10.41 -14.60
CA LEU A 222 11.72 -10.94 -13.35
C LEU A 222 12.54 -9.89 -12.61
N ARG A 223 12.25 -9.71 -11.32
CA ARG A 223 13.08 -8.95 -10.38
C ARG A 223 13.29 -9.74 -9.08
N ILE A 224 14.50 -9.72 -8.56
CA ILE A 224 14.89 -10.40 -7.33
C ILE A 224 15.72 -9.42 -6.51
N GLY A 225 15.38 -9.21 -5.24
CA GLY A 225 16.04 -8.22 -4.43
C GLY A 225 15.90 -8.39 -2.94
N ALA A 226 16.58 -7.49 -2.24
CA ALA A 226 16.56 -7.39 -0.80
C ALA A 226 16.34 -5.93 -0.37
N PHE A 227 15.73 -5.77 0.80
CA PHE A 227 15.41 -4.49 1.41
C PHE A 227 15.86 -4.46 2.86
N GLY A 228 16.24 -3.29 3.33
CA GLY A 228 16.60 -3.02 4.70
C GLY A 228 15.87 -1.81 5.24
N TRP A 229 15.57 -1.84 6.51
CA TRP A 229 14.97 -0.73 7.26
C TRP A 229 15.59 -0.69 8.64
N THR A 230 16.17 0.44 9.01
CA THR A 230 16.62 0.73 10.38
C THR A 230 16.04 2.06 10.81
N GLY A 231 15.50 2.10 12.03
CA GLY A 231 14.86 3.30 12.56
C GLY A 231 14.21 3.06 13.90
N THR A 232 13.36 4.01 14.26
CA THR A 232 12.64 4.01 15.55
C THR A 232 11.21 4.49 15.37
N ARG A 233 10.35 4.11 16.30
CA ARG A 233 9.03 4.70 16.50
C ARG A 233 9.06 5.51 17.78
N GLY A 234 8.86 6.81 17.71
CA GLY A 234 8.81 7.69 18.86
C GLY A 234 7.49 7.61 19.61
N THR A 235 7.56 7.73 20.93
CA THR A 235 6.43 7.81 21.86
C THR A 235 5.28 6.86 21.55
N ILE A 236 5.43 5.60 21.89
CA ILE A 236 4.34 4.61 21.80
C ILE A 236 3.77 4.32 23.19
N ASN A 237 2.44 4.07 23.25
CA ASN A 237 1.78 3.50 24.42
C ASN A 237 1.70 1.99 24.22
N ALA A 238 2.43 1.24 25.01
CA ALA A 238 2.50 -0.20 24.94
C ALA A 238 1.77 -0.85 26.11
N THR A 239 1.06 -1.95 25.84
CA THR A 239 0.38 -2.78 26.83
C THR A 239 1.20 -4.03 27.13
N TYR A 240 1.04 -4.57 28.33
CA TYR A 240 1.67 -5.81 28.76
C TYR A 240 0.83 -6.50 29.82
N THR A 241 0.84 -7.83 29.84
CA THR A 241 0.34 -8.64 30.95
C THR A 241 1.46 -8.97 31.95
N THR A 242 2.67 -9.16 31.42
CA THR A 242 3.87 -9.33 32.24
C THR A 242 5.03 -8.57 31.60
N VAL A 243 5.63 -7.62 32.28
CA VAL A 243 6.79 -6.86 31.79
C VAL A 243 7.97 -7.80 31.60
N PRO A 244 8.57 -7.91 30.40
CA PRO A 244 9.79 -8.65 30.18
C PRO A 244 10.95 -8.05 30.98
N GLU A 245 11.86 -8.89 31.50
CA GLU A 245 13.03 -8.45 32.25
C GLU A 245 13.95 -7.52 31.44
N GLN A 246 13.99 -7.69 30.12
CA GLN A 246 14.79 -6.85 29.24
C GLN A 246 13.97 -6.41 28.03
N LEU A 247 13.66 -5.12 27.98
CA LEU A 247 13.18 -4.47 26.78
C LEU A 247 14.39 -3.97 25.98
N ALA A 248 14.77 -4.66 24.93
CA ALA A 248 15.90 -4.27 24.11
C ALA A 248 15.75 -2.83 23.57
N GLY A 249 16.55 -1.91 24.12
CA GLY A 249 16.57 -0.50 23.74
C GLY A 249 15.51 0.39 24.42
N VAL A 250 14.71 -0.16 25.34
CA VAL A 250 13.67 0.59 26.06
C VAL A 250 13.75 0.26 27.55
N LYS A 251 13.68 1.28 28.39
CA LYS A 251 13.56 1.12 29.85
C LYS A 251 12.16 1.59 30.25
N PRO A 252 11.17 0.69 30.41
CA PRO A 252 9.90 1.08 30.98
C PRO A 252 10.12 1.47 32.44
N ASN A 253 9.43 2.51 32.89
CA ASN A 253 9.47 2.93 34.30
C ASN A 253 8.46 2.09 35.13
N VAL A 254 8.58 0.77 35.06
CA VAL A 254 7.69 -0.21 35.69
C VAL A 254 8.49 -1.39 36.20
N SER A 255 8.02 -1.99 37.29
CA SER A 255 8.64 -3.20 37.85
C SER A 255 8.36 -4.44 37.00
N ALA A 256 9.34 -5.34 36.89
CA ALA A 256 9.14 -6.64 36.26
C ALA A 256 7.98 -7.40 36.92
N GLY A 257 7.21 -8.13 36.13
CA GLY A 257 6.04 -8.89 36.60
C GLY A 257 4.77 -8.07 36.82
N SER A 258 4.78 -6.74 36.66
CA SER A 258 3.56 -5.92 36.73
C SER A 258 2.74 -5.99 35.42
N THR A 259 1.43 -5.71 35.52
CA THR A 259 0.51 -5.62 34.39
C THR A 259 0.09 -4.18 34.16
N GLY A 260 -0.25 -3.82 32.90
CA GLY A 260 -0.75 -2.49 32.59
C GLY A 260 -0.26 -1.91 31.27
N SER A 261 -0.08 -0.59 31.24
CA SER A 261 0.39 0.15 30.07
C SER A 261 1.58 1.04 30.43
N VAL A 262 2.45 1.25 29.46
CA VAL A 262 3.62 2.11 29.61
C VAL A 262 3.82 2.96 28.37
N SER A 263 4.23 4.22 28.57
CA SER A 263 4.69 5.07 27.47
C SER A 263 6.17 4.84 27.21
N LEU A 264 6.50 4.49 25.96
CA LEU A 264 7.86 4.26 25.50
C LEU A 264 8.31 5.41 24.62
N LEU A 265 9.45 6.03 24.95
CA LEU A 265 9.94 7.20 24.23
C LEU A 265 10.45 6.87 22.83
N SER A 266 10.97 5.67 22.63
CA SER A 266 11.50 5.25 21.33
C SER A 266 11.58 3.73 21.27
N VAL A 267 11.05 3.14 20.19
CA VAL A 267 11.08 1.70 19.92
C VAL A 267 11.78 1.43 18.61
N ARG A 268 12.75 0.52 18.63
CA ARG A 268 13.52 0.12 17.45
C ARG A 268 12.62 -0.52 16.38
N LYS A 269 12.86 -0.16 15.12
CA LYS A 269 12.29 -0.78 13.91
C LYS A 269 13.45 -1.21 13.00
N ASN A 270 14.02 -2.38 13.23
CA ASN A 270 15.00 -2.97 12.32
C ASN A 270 14.33 -4.09 11.55
N ARG A 271 14.30 -3.97 10.23
CA ARG A 271 13.59 -4.91 9.35
C ARG A 271 14.42 -5.24 8.14
N TYR A 272 14.23 -6.42 7.61
CA TYR A 272 14.69 -6.75 6.26
C TYR A 272 13.64 -7.56 5.53
N ALA A 273 13.70 -7.50 4.20
CA ALA A 273 12.84 -8.28 3.33
C ALA A 273 13.66 -8.89 2.19
N LEU A 274 13.27 -10.09 1.78
CA LEU A 274 13.75 -10.76 0.58
C LEU A 274 12.55 -10.92 -0.34
N SER A 275 12.69 -10.49 -1.60
CA SER A 275 11.58 -10.37 -2.52
C SER A 275 11.93 -10.90 -3.90
N ALA A 276 11.03 -11.68 -4.49
CA ALA A 276 11.11 -12.10 -5.87
C ALA A 276 9.76 -11.87 -6.55
N GLU A 277 9.78 -11.36 -7.78
CA GLU A 277 8.57 -11.15 -8.57
C GLU A 277 8.83 -11.42 -10.04
N TYR A 278 7.89 -12.08 -10.67
CA TYR A 278 7.75 -12.15 -12.12
C TYR A 278 6.41 -11.55 -12.51
N ASP A 279 6.46 -10.48 -13.31
CA ASP A 279 5.26 -9.79 -13.81
C ASP A 279 5.44 -9.51 -15.30
N LYS A 280 4.78 -10.30 -16.12
CA LYS A 280 4.82 -10.17 -17.58
C LYS A 280 3.68 -10.96 -18.24
N ASP A 281 3.14 -10.40 -19.34
CA ASP A 281 2.15 -11.04 -20.20
C ASP A 281 0.88 -11.53 -19.43
N GLU A 282 0.42 -10.73 -18.46
CA GLU A 282 -0.71 -11.00 -17.55
C GLU A 282 -0.44 -12.09 -16.49
N TYR A 283 0.77 -12.64 -16.45
CA TYR A 283 1.22 -13.51 -15.37
C TYR A 283 1.90 -12.70 -14.29
N THR A 284 1.44 -12.84 -13.06
CA THR A 284 2.10 -12.24 -11.90
C THR A 284 2.36 -13.31 -10.85
N PHE A 285 3.62 -13.51 -10.50
CA PHE A 285 4.05 -14.36 -9.38
C PHE A 285 4.89 -13.52 -8.45
N ARG A 286 4.62 -13.58 -7.14
CA ARG A 286 5.42 -12.87 -6.14
C ARG A 286 5.59 -13.71 -4.90
N ALA A 287 6.79 -13.63 -4.32
CA ALA A 287 7.10 -14.17 -3.00
C ALA A 287 7.93 -13.16 -2.23
N GLU A 288 7.56 -12.91 -0.99
CA GLU A 288 8.31 -12.04 -0.09
C GLU A 288 8.38 -12.66 1.31
N TYR A 289 9.56 -12.57 1.94
CA TYR A 289 9.80 -12.86 3.35
C TYR A 289 10.22 -11.58 4.05
N LEU A 290 9.62 -11.29 5.18
CA LEU A 290 9.96 -10.14 6.02
C LEU A 290 10.28 -10.60 7.43
N HIS A 291 11.30 -9.96 8.01
CA HIS A 291 11.66 -10.06 9.42
C HIS A 291 11.71 -8.68 10.06
N SER A 292 11.21 -8.59 11.28
CA SER A 292 11.25 -7.37 12.09
C SER A 292 11.86 -7.67 13.46
N GLN A 293 12.76 -6.78 13.89
CA GLN A 293 13.28 -6.71 15.24
C GLN A 293 12.93 -5.36 15.85
N GLY A 294 12.37 -5.37 17.05
CA GLY A 294 11.89 -4.24 17.83
C GLY A 294 10.49 -4.49 18.37
N TRP A 295 10.23 -3.96 19.55
CA TRP A 295 8.98 -4.15 20.27
C TRP A 295 7.79 -3.53 19.53
N GLY A 296 6.63 -4.18 19.64
CA GLY A 296 5.35 -3.64 19.20
C GLY A 296 4.59 -2.94 20.33
N GLN A 297 3.36 -2.55 20.05
CA GLN A 297 2.43 -2.02 21.07
C GLN A 297 2.09 -3.04 22.15
N ASN A 298 2.15 -4.33 21.83
CA ASN A 298 1.98 -5.40 22.81
C ASN A 298 3.36 -5.98 23.16
N LEU A 299 3.85 -5.67 24.34
CA LEU A 299 5.17 -6.09 24.82
C LEU A 299 5.24 -7.59 25.12
N ASP A 300 4.12 -8.24 25.44
CA ASP A 300 4.08 -9.69 25.72
C ASP A 300 4.45 -10.55 24.49
N LEU A 301 4.34 -9.97 23.28
CA LEU A 301 4.71 -10.65 22.03
C LEU A 301 6.22 -10.69 21.77
N GLY A 302 7.02 -10.02 22.60
CA GLY A 302 8.46 -9.94 22.41
C GLY A 302 8.88 -8.98 21.29
N ASP A 303 10.18 -8.96 21.00
CA ASP A 303 10.81 -7.98 20.11
C ASP A 303 11.00 -8.45 18.67
N LYS A 304 10.46 -9.60 18.30
CA LYS A 304 10.65 -10.19 16.96
C LYS A 304 9.32 -10.63 16.34
N ALA A 305 9.20 -10.38 15.03
CA ALA A 305 8.11 -10.87 14.21
C ALA A 305 8.62 -11.21 12.82
N ASP A 306 7.96 -12.13 12.14
CA ASP A 306 8.25 -12.43 10.74
C ASP A 306 7.02 -13.01 10.03
N GLY A 307 7.15 -13.13 8.72
CA GLY A 307 6.15 -13.78 7.89
C GLY A 307 6.60 -13.82 6.43
N TRP A 308 5.85 -14.54 5.66
CA TRP A 308 6.08 -14.64 4.23
C TRP A 308 4.80 -14.97 3.49
N TYR A 309 4.80 -14.72 2.21
CA TYR A 309 3.74 -15.13 1.32
C TYR A 309 4.29 -15.50 -0.05
N VAL A 310 3.51 -16.27 -0.77
CA VAL A 310 3.67 -16.54 -2.19
C VAL A 310 2.30 -16.46 -2.85
N PHE A 311 2.23 -15.83 -4.01
CA PHE A 311 1.02 -15.86 -4.82
C PHE A 311 1.30 -15.98 -6.32
N GLY A 312 0.29 -16.43 -7.04
CA GLY A 312 0.22 -16.41 -8.49
C GLY A 312 -1.12 -15.87 -8.97
N ILE A 313 -1.07 -15.08 -10.03
CA ILE A 313 -2.22 -14.64 -10.84
C ILE A 313 -1.92 -15.04 -12.26
N VAL A 314 -2.83 -15.79 -12.88
CA VAL A 314 -2.63 -16.34 -14.24
C VAL A 314 -3.86 -16.08 -15.11
N PRO A 315 -3.69 -15.72 -16.40
CA PRO A 315 -4.81 -15.56 -17.31
C PRO A 315 -5.44 -16.91 -17.69
N VAL A 316 -6.70 -17.10 -17.35
CA VAL A 316 -7.55 -18.20 -17.84
C VAL A 316 -8.13 -17.84 -19.20
N ILE A 317 -8.62 -16.61 -19.30
CA ILE A 317 -9.04 -15.97 -20.56
C ILE A 317 -8.28 -14.65 -20.60
N LYS A 318 -7.37 -14.53 -21.58
CA LYS A 318 -6.51 -13.37 -21.72
C LYS A 318 -7.32 -12.07 -21.71
N SER A 319 -6.86 -11.08 -20.96
CA SER A 319 -7.47 -9.76 -20.78
C SER A 319 -8.91 -9.77 -20.22
N LYS A 320 -9.43 -10.93 -19.76
CA LYS A 320 -10.81 -11.05 -19.32
C LYS A 320 -11.00 -11.79 -18.00
N LEU A 321 -10.33 -12.91 -17.77
CA LEU A 321 -10.49 -13.72 -16.57
C LEU A 321 -9.13 -14.22 -16.10
N HIS A 322 -8.73 -13.83 -14.91
CA HIS A 322 -7.54 -14.32 -14.26
C HIS A 322 -7.92 -15.16 -13.04
N ALA A 323 -7.30 -16.33 -12.91
CA ALA A 323 -7.35 -17.12 -11.68
C ALA A 323 -6.21 -16.69 -10.76
N LYS A 324 -6.43 -16.77 -9.45
CA LYS A 324 -5.42 -16.39 -8.44
C LYS A 324 -5.40 -17.37 -7.27
N ALA A 325 -4.21 -17.58 -6.70
CA ALA A 325 -4.02 -18.29 -5.46
C ALA A 325 -2.90 -17.64 -4.64
N ARG A 326 -3.07 -17.56 -3.32
CA ARG A 326 -2.07 -17.06 -2.38
C ARG A 326 -2.01 -17.95 -1.15
N TYR A 327 -0.78 -18.21 -0.71
CA TYR A 327 -0.50 -18.72 0.63
C TYR A 327 0.23 -17.64 1.40
N GLN A 328 -0.14 -17.41 2.65
CA GLN A 328 0.56 -16.48 3.52
C GLN A 328 0.56 -16.93 4.96
N THR A 329 1.60 -16.55 5.69
CA THR A 329 1.69 -16.76 7.14
C THR A 329 2.43 -15.58 7.79
N TYR A 330 1.94 -15.17 8.97
CA TYR A 330 2.54 -14.13 9.78
C TYR A 330 2.61 -14.58 11.24
N ARG A 331 3.74 -14.33 11.88
CA ARG A 331 4.00 -14.61 13.31
C ARG A 331 4.38 -13.33 14.01
N ASP A 332 3.53 -12.88 14.92
CA ASP A 332 3.72 -11.63 15.64
C ASP A 332 4.74 -11.71 16.80
N ASN A 333 5.20 -12.94 17.13
CA ASN A 333 6.23 -13.23 18.14
C ASN A 333 7.28 -14.26 17.68
N LYS A 334 7.32 -14.60 16.40
CA LYS A 334 8.14 -15.69 15.82
C LYS A 334 7.80 -17.11 16.29
N GLU A 335 6.77 -17.30 17.06
CA GLU A 335 6.33 -18.61 17.50
C GLU A 335 5.07 -19.06 16.76
N TRP A 336 4.93 -20.38 16.59
CA TRP A 336 3.82 -20.92 15.84
C TRP A 336 2.49 -20.92 16.60
N ASN A 337 2.53 -20.83 17.93
CA ASN A 337 1.34 -20.80 18.78
C ASN A 337 0.43 -19.57 18.56
N ARG A 338 0.93 -18.54 17.87
CA ARG A 338 0.19 -17.32 17.54
C ARG A 338 0.21 -17.01 16.04
N ALA A 339 0.64 -17.94 15.23
CA ALA A 339 0.70 -17.74 13.79
C ALA A 339 -0.70 -17.61 13.19
N LYS A 340 -0.86 -16.70 12.24
CA LYS A 340 -2.01 -16.62 11.35
C LYS A 340 -1.58 -17.07 9.96
N THR A 341 -2.24 -18.10 9.45
CA THR A 341 -1.98 -18.70 8.13
C THR A 341 -3.25 -18.62 7.29
N MET A 342 -3.12 -18.24 6.02
CA MET A 342 -4.24 -18.15 5.09
C MET A 342 -3.93 -18.89 3.79
N TYR A 343 -4.93 -19.61 3.31
CA TYR A 343 -4.98 -20.23 1.98
C TYR A 343 -6.08 -19.54 1.19
N GLU A 344 -5.71 -18.83 0.14
CA GLU A 344 -6.60 -17.95 -0.59
C GLU A 344 -6.67 -18.37 -2.05
N VAL A 345 -7.87 -18.40 -2.59
CA VAL A 345 -8.14 -18.66 -4.01
C VAL A 345 -9.21 -17.70 -4.51
N GLY A 346 -9.18 -17.41 -5.80
CA GLY A 346 -10.16 -16.50 -6.37
C GLY A 346 -9.98 -16.24 -7.85
N CYS A 347 -10.65 -15.22 -8.33
CA CYS A 347 -10.51 -14.76 -9.71
C CYS A 347 -10.75 -13.25 -9.83
N ASN A 348 -10.21 -12.67 -10.88
CA ASN A 348 -10.44 -11.29 -11.29
C ASN A 348 -11.07 -11.30 -12.68
N TYR A 349 -12.27 -10.75 -12.81
CA TYR A 349 -12.99 -10.65 -14.07
C TYR A 349 -13.02 -9.19 -14.56
N PHE A 350 -12.51 -8.94 -15.74
CA PHE A 350 -12.45 -7.63 -16.36
C PHE A 350 -13.60 -7.45 -17.33
N PHE A 351 -14.61 -6.64 -16.95
CA PHE A 351 -15.67 -6.21 -17.88
C PHE A 351 -15.09 -5.31 -18.96
N THR A 352 -14.24 -4.37 -18.54
CA THR A 352 -13.46 -3.47 -19.36
C THR A 352 -12.08 -3.25 -18.71
N LYS A 353 -11.17 -2.54 -19.38
CA LYS A 353 -9.89 -2.11 -18.76
C LYS A 353 -10.06 -1.25 -17.49
N ASN A 354 -11.25 -0.65 -17.32
CA ASN A 354 -11.56 0.29 -16.24
C ASN A 354 -12.57 -0.25 -15.22
N LEU A 355 -13.16 -1.42 -15.46
CA LEU A 355 -14.16 -2.04 -14.57
C LEU A 355 -13.85 -3.51 -14.37
N GLN A 356 -13.62 -3.93 -13.15
CA GLN A 356 -13.32 -5.31 -12.80
C GLN A 356 -14.11 -5.76 -11.56
N LEU A 357 -14.40 -7.06 -11.50
CA LEU A 357 -14.95 -7.75 -10.34
C LEU A 357 -13.91 -8.73 -9.83
N ASN A 358 -13.60 -8.63 -8.55
CA ASN A 358 -12.70 -9.54 -7.86
C ASN A 358 -13.53 -10.43 -6.93
N PHE A 359 -13.24 -11.73 -6.95
CA PHE A 359 -13.77 -12.71 -6.02
C PHE A 359 -12.62 -13.38 -5.30
N GLU A 360 -12.78 -13.59 -4.00
CA GLU A 360 -11.78 -14.26 -3.17
C GLU A 360 -12.43 -15.05 -2.05
N TYR A 361 -11.93 -16.26 -1.85
CA TYR A 361 -12.23 -17.11 -0.71
C TYR A 361 -10.94 -17.45 0.01
N ALA A 362 -10.94 -17.35 1.32
CA ALA A 362 -9.82 -17.73 2.16
C ALA A 362 -10.25 -18.73 3.26
N ARG A 363 -9.45 -19.77 3.44
CA ARG A 363 -9.42 -20.57 4.66
C ARG A 363 -8.34 -19.99 5.56
N VAL A 364 -8.71 -19.55 6.75
CA VAL A 364 -7.83 -18.92 7.72
C VAL A 364 -7.65 -19.83 8.92
N ASN A 365 -6.39 -20.00 9.38
CA ASN A 365 -6.04 -20.58 10.66
C ASN A 365 -5.33 -19.48 11.49
N ASP A 366 -6.04 -18.88 12.43
CA ASP A 366 -5.51 -17.87 13.35
C ASP A 366 -5.40 -18.45 14.76
N ARG A 367 -4.19 -18.85 15.14
CA ARG A 367 -3.91 -19.51 16.41
C ARG A 367 -4.04 -18.61 17.64
N LYS A 368 -4.34 -17.34 17.45
CA LYS A 368 -4.67 -16.40 18.53
C LYS A 368 -6.13 -16.53 18.99
N LEU A 369 -6.98 -17.12 18.18
CA LEU A 369 -8.40 -17.30 18.46
C LEU A 369 -8.65 -18.63 19.17
N ALA A 370 -9.73 -18.72 19.94
CA ALA A 370 -10.14 -19.96 20.61
C ALA A 370 -10.53 -21.02 19.57
N THR A 371 -11.34 -20.66 18.59
CA THR A 371 -11.60 -21.46 17.39
C THR A 371 -10.68 -20.94 16.30
N HIS A 372 -9.63 -21.68 16.01
CA HIS A 372 -8.55 -21.24 15.13
C HIS A 372 -8.98 -21.05 13.68
N ASP A 373 -9.89 -21.92 13.21
CA ASP A 373 -10.21 -22.05 11.80
C ASP A 373 -11.51 -21.35 11.45
N TYR A 374 -11.46 -20.50 10.42
CA TYR A 374 -12.65 -19.84 9.88
C TYR A 374 -12.54 -19.60 8.37
N ASN A 375 -13.65 -19.25 7.75
CA ASN A 375 -13.74 -18.91 6.35
C ASN A 375 -13.92 -17.41 6.18
N PHE A 376 -13.39 -16.90 5.09
CA PHE A 376 -13.51 -15.51 4.70
C PHE A 376 -13.84 -15.43 3.20
N VAL A 377 -14.79 -14.57 2.85
CA VAL A 377 -15.18 -14.30 1.46
C VAL A 377 -15.10 -12.81 1.22
N ASP A 378 -14.54 -12.43 0.06
CA ASP A 378 -14.51 -11.07 -0.41
C ASP A 378 -15.01 -10.99 -1.85
N VAL A 379 -15.87 -10.01 -2.13
CA VAL A 379 -16.33 -9.67 -3.47
C VAL A 379 -16.14 -8.17 -3.64
N GLU A 380 -15.34 -7.75 -4.61
CA GLU A 380 -14.99 -6.36 -4.80
C GLU A 380 -15.23 -5.91 -6.24
N LEU A 381 -15.96 -4.82 -6.40
CA LEU A 381 -16.15 -4.12 -7.67
C LEU A 381 -15.25 -2.90 -7.71
N ASP A 382 -14.30 -2.91 -8.64
CA ASP A 382 -13.34 -1.85 -8.86
C ASP A 382 -13.60 -1.11 -10.15
N PHE A 383 -13.59 0.22 -10.10
CA PHE A 383 -13.71 1.06 -11.28
C PHE A 383 -12.66 2.19 -11.27
N ARG A 384 -12.16 2.51 -12.47
CA ARG A 384 -11.13 3.54 -12.72
C ARG A 384 -11.69 4.62 -13.64
N PHE A 385 -11.25 5.86 -13.43
CA PHE A 385 -11.60 7.02 -14.26
C PHE A 385 -10.42 7.97 -14.45
#